data_1069328fca6de0355b1d81c086395acd
#
_entry.id   1069328fca6de0355b1d81c086395acd
#
_cell.length_a   1.000
_cell.length_b   1.000
_cell.length_c   1.000
_cell.angle_alpha   90.00
_cell.angle_beta   90.00
_cell.angle_gamma   90.00
#
_symmetry.space_group_name_H-M   'P 1'
#
loop_
_entity.id
_entity.type
_entity.pdbx_description
1 polymer ?
#
loop_
_entity_poly.entity_id
_entity_poly.type
_entity_poly.pdbx_seq_one_letter_code
_entity_poly.pdbx_strand_id
1 'polypeptide(L)'
;MSKVALSGAGGHVGQVLRRGLRERGFDLRSAGGSKPLSPQFEGEDLMHGDLRDPAVVDQLLAGVDVLVHMAGTSVERPLPEIIDNNLRALVEVYEGARRHGVRRVIFASSNHAFGMYPVGERLQLDAAYRPDGFYGLSKVWGEALARMYWDKHGIEGISLRIGTTMGRPPENDRQLSTWMGQDDLLQLVQRCIEAPDIGYTAVWGISANTRAYYDLSEGNAIGYAPTQNAEDWAVEIQAQANPLEPLLQQFQGGAFVRHEYTPTADGKPR
;
A
#
# COMPACT_ATOMS: atom_id res chain seq x y z
N MET A 1 -9.46 -20.75 -11.88
CA MET A 1 -8.53 -19.70 -11.35
C MET A 1 -9.38 -18.56 -10.83
N SER A 2 -8.99 -17.96 -9.72
CA SER A 2 -9.72 -16.80 -9.17
C SER A 2 -9.60 -15.61 -10.12
N LYS A 3 -10.72 -14.92 -10.38
CA LYS A 3 -10.70 -13.66 -11.11
C LYS A 3 -10.29 -12.54 -10.19
N VAL A 4 -9.28 -11.77 -10.57
CA VAL A 4 -8.70 -10.68 -9.78
C VAL A 4 -9.05 -9.34 -10.43
N ALA A 5 -9.51 -8.38 -9.63
CA ALA A 5 -9.57 -6.98 -10.04
C ALA A 5 -8.38 -6.21 -9.44
N LEU A 6 -7.80 -5.30 -10.23
CA LEU A 6 -6.76 -4.37 -9.80
C LEU A 6 -7.24 -2.95 -10.03
N SER A 7 -7.54 -2.21 -8.96
CA SER A 7 -7.79 -0.77 -9.04
C SER A 7 -6.50 0.03 -8.90
N GLY A 8 -6.46 1.24 -9.47
CA GLY A 8 -5.24 2.04 -9.48
C GLY A 8 -4.15 1.51 -10.43
N ALA A 9 -4.55 0.71 -11.43
CA ALA A 9 -3.67 0.03 -12.38
C ALA A 9 -2.81 0.98 -13.23
N GLY A 10 -3.15 2.26 -13.31
CA GLY A 10 -2.36 3.31 -13.99
C GLY A 10 -1.28 3.95 -13.13
N GLY A 11 -1.32 3.75 -11.81
CA GLY A 11 -0.30 4.24 -10.88
C GLY A 11 1.00 3.44 -10.96
N HIS A 12 2.05 3.95 -10.29
CA HIS A 12 3.36 3.31 -10.32
C HIS A 12 3.31 1.83 -9.86
N VAL A 13 2.76 1.58 -8.67
CA VAL A 13 2.57 0.23 -8.13
C VAL A 13 1.64 -0.60 -9.02
N GLY A 14 0.54 0.02 -9.49
CA GLY A 14 -0.45 -0.64 -10.32
C GLY A 14 0.12 -1.17 -11.64
N GLN A 15 1.02 -0.42 -12.28
CA GLN A 15 1.64 -0.85 -13.53
C GLN A 15 2.55 -2.07 -13.34
N VAL A 16 3.29 -2.13 -12.24
CA VAL A 16 4.13 -3.29 -11.88
C VAL A 16 3.24 -4.53 -11.65
N LEU A 17 2.18 -4.37 -10.84
CA LEU A 17 1.26 -5.45 -10.53
C LEU A 17 0.48 -5.93 -11.74
N ARG A 18 0.01 -5.01 -12.59
CA ARG A 18 -0.73 -5.32 -13.81
C ARG A 18 0.07 -6.24 -14.74
N ARG A 19 1.34 -5.91 -14.98
CA ARG A 19 2.23 -6.74 -15.78
C ARG A 19 2.53 -8.06 -15.09
N GLY A 20 3.06 -8.00 -13.87
CA GLY A 20 3.59 -9.17 -13.20
C GLY A 20 2.52 -10.20 -12.79
N LEU A 21 1.30 -9.78 -12.42
CA LEU A 21 0.20 -10.71 -12.15
C LEU A 21 -0.26 -11.41 -13.43
N ARG A 22 -0.32 -10.68 -14.55
CA ARG A 22 -0.67 -11.27 -15.84
C ARG A 22 0.37 -12.31 -16.30
N GLU A 23 1.66 -12.00 -16.19
CA GLU A 23 2.75 -12.92 -16.49
C GLU A 23 2.72 -14.19 -15.62
N ARG A 24 2.17 -14.10 -14.41
CA ARG A 24 1.93 -15.23 -13.50
C ARG A 24 0.62 -15.96 -13.74
N GLY A 25 -0.11 -15.62 -14.81
CA GLY A 25 -1.30 -16.33 -15.27
C GLY A 25 -2.61 -15.97 -14.56
N PHE A 26 -2.67 -14.87 -13.80
CA PHE A 26 -3.93 -14.43 -13.20
C PHE A 26 -4.91 -13.90 -14.25
N ASP A 27 -6.20 -14.25 -14.13
CA ASP A 27 -7.30 -13.61 -14.85
C ASP A 27 -7.54 -12.23 -14.21
N LEU A 28 -7.09 -11.17 -14.89
CA LEU A 28 -6.96 -9.82 -14.31
C LEU A 28 -7.82 -8.81 -15.06
N ARG A 29 -8.76 -8.17 -14.33
CA ARG A 29 -9.41 -6.92 -14.75
C ARG A 29 -8.68 -5.74 -14.12
N SER A 30 -8.26 -4.76 -14.94
CA SER A 30 -7.48 -3.61 -14.50
C SER A 30 -8.25 -2.31 -14.67
N ALA A 31 -8.42 -1.55 -13.57
CA ALA A 31 -9.09 -0.26 -13.58
C ALA A 31 -8.10 0.90 -13.39
N GLY A 32 -8.11 1.84 -14.33
CA GLY A 32 -7.50 3.16 -14.19
C GLY A 32 -8.42 4.13 -13.44
N GLY A 33 -7.90 5.33 -13.15
CA GLY A 33 -8.72 6.45 -12.65
C GLY A 33 -9.49 7.14 -13.78
N SER A 34 -9.51 8.47 -13.79
CA SER A 34 -10.23 9.27 -14.79
C SER A 34 -9.66 9.16 -16.22
N LYS A 35 -8.42 8.68 -16.37
CA LYS A 35 -7.79 8.50 -17.70
C LYS A 35 -7.81 7.02 -18.08
N PRO A 36 -8.15 6.71 -19.37
CA PRO A 36 -8.05 5.36 -19.90
C PRO A 36 -6.63 4.80 -19.77
N LEU A 37 -6.55 3.50 -19.54
CA LEU A 37 -5.29 2.75 -19.57
C LEU A 37 -4.93 2.39 -21.00
N SER A 38 -3.65 2.56 -21.37
CA SER A 38 -3.14 1.97 -22.61
C SER A 38 -2.91 0.47 -22.41
N PRO A 39 -3.31 -0.42 -23.35
CA PRO A 39 -3.03 -1.85 -23.27
C PRO A 39 -1.52 -2.13 -23.18
N GLN A 40 -1.14 -3.06 -22.29
CA GLN A 40 0.22 -3.61 -22.20
C GLN A 40 0.31 -4.97 -22.90
N PHE A 41 -0.83 -5.67 -23.04
CA PHE A 41 -0.96 -6.97 -23.65
C PHE A 41 -2.22 -7.02 -24.51
N GLU A 42 -2.25 -7.91 -25.47
CA GLU A 42 -3.47 -8.20 -26.24
C GLU A 42 -4.53 -8.86 -25.37
N GLY A 43 -5.79 -8.43 -25.52
CA GLY A 43 -6.93 -9.01 -24.80
C GLY A 43 -7.01 -8.66 -23.31
N GLU A 44 -6.36 -7.58 -22.87
CA GLU A 44 -6.55 -7.10 -21.49
C GLU A 44 -7.98 -6.64 -21.21
N ASP A 45 -8.54 -7.08 -20.06
CA ASP A 45 -9.80 -6.56 -19.51
C ASP A 45 -9.51 -5.22 -18.79
N LEU A 46 -9.71 -4.12 -19.53
CA LEU A 46 -9.38 -2.75 -19.09
C LEU A 46 -10.62 -1.93 -18.91
N MET A 47 -10.66 -1.18 -17.82
CA MET A 47 -11.67 -0.17 -17.58
C MET A 47 -11.07 1.09 -16.94
N HIS A 48 -11.87 2.14 -16.86
CA HIS A 48 -11.52 3.38 -16.17
C HIS A 48 -12.79 4.02 -15.60
N GLY A 49 -12.61 4.84 -14.59
CA GLY A 49 -13.71 5.57 -13.98
C GLY A 49 -13.39 6.01 -12.55
N ASP A 50 -14.33 6.75 -11.99
CA ASP A 50 -14.26 7.22 -10.60
C ASP A 50 -14.85 6.16 -9.67
N LEU A 51 -14.04 5.67 -8.74
CA LEU A 51 -14.48 4.65 -7.77
C LEU A 51 -15.45 5.18 -6.70
N ARG A 52 -15.80 6.47 -6.75
CA ARG A 52 -16.93 7.04 -5.98
C ARG A 52 -18.27 6.80 -6.67
N ASP A 53 -18.26 6.40 -7.94
CA ASP A 53 -19.46 6.04 -8.69
C ASP A 53 -19.78 4.55 -8.50
N PRO A 54 -20.93 4.19 -7.89
CA PRO A 54 -21.35 2.80 -7.70
C PRO A 54 -21.36 1.99 -9.00
N ALA A 55 -21.76 2.61 -10.12
CA ALA A 55 -21.83 1.91 -11.41
C ALA A 55 -20.43 1.50 -11.92
N VAL A 56 -19.41 2.32 -11.69
CA VAL A 56 -18.02 2.00 -12.02
C VAL A 56 -17.52 0.87 -11.13
N VAL A 57 -17.82 0.91 -9.83
CA VAL A 57 -17.44 -0.13 -8.88
C VAL A 57 -18.13 -1.45 -9.22
N ASP A 58 -19.42 -1.43 -9.57
CA ASP A 58 -20.16 -2.63 -9.98
C ASP A 58 -19.57 -3.27 -11.25
N GLN A 59 -19.16 -2.45 -12.23
CA GLN A 59 -18.44 -2.95 -13.42
C GLN A 59 -17.09 -3.58 -13.05
N LEU A 60 -16.34 -2.94 -12.14
CA LEU A 60 -15.05 -3.46 -11.70
C LEU A 60 -15.18 -4.83 -11.04
N LEU A 61 -16.18 -5.00 -10.19
CA LEU A 61 -16.29 -6.14 -9.28
C LEU A 61 -17.21 -7.27 -9.78
N ALA A 62 -17.89 -7.10 -10.92
CA ALA A 62 -18.74 -8.15 -11.49
C ALA A 62 -17.96 -9.43 -11.78
N GLY A 63 -18.28 -10.51 -11.05
CA GLY A 63 -17.65 -11.83 -11.19
C GLY A 63 -16.21 -11.92 -10.68
N VAL A 64 -15.79 -10.98 -9.81
CA VAL A 64 -14.44 -10.93 -9.23
C VAL A 64 -14.41 -11.66 -7.89
N ASP A 65 -13.40 -12.48 -7.66
CA ASP A 65 -13.17 -13.19 -6.40
C ASP A 65 -12.31 -12.38 -5.42
N VAL A 66 -11.28 -11.70 -5.94
CA VAL A 66 -10.29 -10.94 -5.15
C VAL A 66 -10.07 -9.56 -5.74
N LEU A 67 -10.15 -8.54 -4.91
CA LEU A 67 -9.78 -7.17 -5.29
C LEU A 67 -8.41 -6.79 -4.72
N VAL A 68 -7.51 -6.34 -5.58
CA VAL A 68 -6.25 -5.66 -5.22
C VAL A 68 -6.48 -4.17 -5.37
N HIS A 69 -6.71 -3.47 -4.26
CA HIS A 69 -7.06 -2.05 -4.24
C HIS A 69 -5.84 -1.16 -4.00
N MET A 70 -5.27 -0.65 -5.10
CA MET A 70 -4.12 0.27 -5.10
C MET A 70 -4.52 1.71 -5.46
N ALA A 71 -5.80 1.97 -5.72
CA ALA A 71 -6.30 3.31 -6.03
C ALA A 71 -6.32 4.23 -4.80
N GLY A 72 -6.23 5.51 -5.06
CA GLY A 72 -6.26 6.58 -4.07
C GLY A 72 -5.10 7.55 -4.23
N THR A 73 -5.16 8.66 -3.52
CA THR A 73 -4.07 9.62 -3.39
C THR A 73 -2.97 9.00 -2.52
N SER A 74 -1.74 8.95 -3.02
CA SER A 74 -0.60 8.25 -2.40
C SER A 74 0.44 9.18 -1.77
N VAL A 75 0.12 10.46 -1.64
CA VAL A 75 0.96 11.50 -1.07
C VAL A 75 0.13 12.41 -0.18
N GLU A 76 0.77 13.24 0.64
CA GLU A 76 0.04 14.24 1.42
C GLU A 76 -0.65 15.26 0.49
N ARG A 77 -1.91 15.55 0.78
CA ARG A 77 -2.78 16.49 0.04
C ARG A 77 -3.75 17.16 1.01
N PRO A 78 -4.40 18.27 0.60
CA PRO A 78 -5.45 18.89 1.40
C PRO A 78 -6.53 17.89 1.79
N LEU A 79 -7.01 17.99 3.03
CA LEU A 79 -7.96 17.04 3.62
C LEU A 79 -9.19 16.73 2.76
N PRO A 80 -9.85 17.69 2.06
CA PRO A 80 -10.99 17.38 1.20
C PRO A 80 -10.63 16.37 0.08
N GLU A 81 -9.45 16.51 -0.53
CA GLU A 81 -8.98 15.59 -1.57
C GLU A 81 -8.72 14.19 -1.00
N ILE A 82 -8.11 14.10 0.19
CA ILE A 82 -7.89 12.82 0.90
C ILE A 82 -9.24 12.17 1.25
N ILE A 83 -10.21 12.94 1.75
CA ILE A 83 -11.55 12.42 2.05
C ILE A 83 -12.19 11.82 0.81
N ASP A 84 -12.20 12.54 -0.30
CA ASP A 84 -12.87 12.10 -1.52
C ASP A 84 -12.20 10.87 -2.12
N ASN A 85 -10.87 10.90 -2.28
CA ASN A 85 -10.14 9.88 -3.02
C ASN A 85 -9.79 8.64 -2.17
N ASN A 86 -9.58 8.80 -0.87
CA ASN A 86 -9.12 7.70 0.00
C ASN A 86 -10.24 7.16 0.91
N LEU A 87 -11.18 8.00 1.37
CA LEU A 87 -12.22 7.54 2.28
C LEU A 87 -13.51 7.19 1.53
N ARG A 88 -14.09 8.14 0.80
CA ARG A 88 -15.38 7.92 0.11
C ARG A 88 -15.28 6.83 -0.95
N ALA A 89 -14.24 6.89 -1.79
CA ALA A 89 -14.02 5.87 -2.80
C ALA A 89 -13.85 4.47 -2.17
N LEU A 90 -13.12 4.37 -1.06
CA LEU A 90 -12.90 3.08 -0.39
C LEU A 90 -14.18 2.51 0.23
N VAL A 91 -15.06 3.36 0.79
CA VAL A 91 -16.40 2.91 1.26
C VAL A 91 -17.20 2.29 0.12
N GLU A 92 -17.27 2.98 -1.03
CA GLU A 92 -18.01 2.47 -2.18
C GLU A 92 -17.41 1.15 -2.71
N VAL A 93 -16.09 1.04 -2.73
CA VAL A 93 -15.38 -0.19 -3.10
C VAL A 93 -15.76 -1.35 -2.18
N TYR A 94 -15.82 -1.15 -0.85
CA TYR A 94 -16.22 -2.20 0.08
C TYR A 94 -17.71 -2.53 -0.01
N GLU A 95 -18.59 -1.54 -0.24
CA GLU A 95 -20.01 -1.79 -0.49
C GLU A 95 -20.21 -2.56 -1.80
N GLY A 96 -19.48 -2.22 -2.85
CA GLY A 96 -19.46 -3.00 -4.09
C GLY A 96 -18.96 -4.42 -3.88
N ALA A 97 -17.87 -4.60 -3.11
CA ALA A 97 -17.36 -5.92 -2.76
C ALA A 97 -18.42 -6.78 -2.05
N ARG A 98 -19.18 -6.18 -1.15
CA ARG A 98 -20.31 -6.83 -0.46
C ARG A 98 -21.45 -7.18 -1.44
N ARG A 99 -21.85 -6.27 -2.35
CA ARG A 99 -22.90 -6.51 -3.34
C ARG A 99 -22.54 -7.65 -4.30
N HIS A 100 -21.29 -7.73 -4.71
CA HIS A 100 -20.81 -8.70 -5.71
C HIS A 100 -20.24 -9.99 -5.12
N GLY A 101 -20.24 -10.14 -3.79
CA GLY A 101 -19.73 -11.34 -3.11
C GLY A 101 -18.22 -11.53 -3.28
N VAL A 102 -17.46 -10.43 -3.40
CA VAL A 102 -15.99 -10.49 -3.42
C VAL A 102 -15.48 -11.09 -2.11
N ARG A 103 -14.72 -12.18 -2.23
CA ARG A 103 -14.22 -12.92 -1.06
C ARG A 103 -13.17 -12.16 -0.28
N ARG A 104 -12.29 -11.43 -0.98
CA ARG A 104 -11.12 -10.77 -0.37
C ARG A 104 -10.82 -9.42 -0.98
N VAL A 105 -10.49 -8.46 -0.11
CA VAL A 105 -9.92 -7.16 -0.50
C VAL A 105 -8.50 -7.03 0.06
N ILE A 106 -7.53 -6.85 -0.84
CA ILE A 106 -6.14 -6.54 -0.51
C ILE A 106 -5.98 -5.02 -0.64
N PHE A 107 -5.82 -4.34 0.48
CA PHE A 107 -5.83 -2.87 0.56
C PHE A 107 -4.41 -2.30 0.66
N ALA A 108 -4.08 -1.34 -0.20
CA ALA A 108 -2.85 -0.58 -0.10
C ALA A 108 -2.90 0.37 1.11
N SER A 109 -2.50 -0.14 2.28
CA SER A 109 -2.12 0.67 3.44
C SER A 109 -0.71 1.24 3.26
N SER A 110 -0.14 1.84 4.28
CA SER A 110 1.16 2.49 4.21
C SER A 110 1.88 2.52 5.54
N ASN A 111 3.21 2.55 5.50
CA ASN A 111 4.04 2.86 6.66
C ASN A 111 3.77 4.28 7.22
N HIS A 112 3.14 5.18 6.46
CA HIS A 112 2.73 6.51 6.91
C HIS A 112 1.60 6.49 7.96
N ALA A 113 0.91 5.38 8.15
CA ALA A 113 0.03 5.15 9.30
C ALA A 113 0.81 5.10 10.64
N PHE A 114 2.15 4.97 10.57
CA PHE A 114 3.10 4.87 11.69
C PHE A 114 4.25 5.87 11.56
N GLY A 115 4.15 6.85 10.68
CA GLY A 115 5.26 7.72 10.30
C GLY A 115 5.82 8.59 11.44
N MET A 116 5.07 8.82 12.52
CA MET A 116 5.53 9.58 13.70
C MET A 116 6.31 8.74 14.73
N TYR A 117 6.64 7.50 14.42
CA TYR A 117 7.58 6.74 15.24
C TYR A 117 9.02 7.21 15.01
N PRO A 118 9.86 7.23 16.07
CA PRO A 118 11.27 7.57 15.94
C PRO A 118 12.01 6.61 15.00
N VAL A 119 12.98 7.13 14.25
CA VAL A 119 13.94 6.31 13.51
C VAL A 119 14.71 5.41 14.48
N GLY A 120 14.90 4.15 14.12
CA GLY A 120 15.59 3.15 14.95
C GLY A 120 14.65 2.35 15.85
N GLU A 121 13.40 2.78 16.06
CA GLU A 121 12.40 1.97 16.76
C GLU A 121 11.86 0.88 15.81
N ARG A 122 11.97 -0.39 16.24
CA ARG A 122 11.44 -1.51 15.47
C ARG A 122 9.97 -1.75 15.84
N LEU A 123 9.11 -1.74 14.83
CA LEU A 123 7.67 -1.87 15.01
C LEU A 123 7.20 -3.31 14.77
N GLN A 124 6.43 -3.82 15.72
CA GLN A 124 5.64 -5.02 15.57
C GLN A 124 4.32 -4.72 14.85
N LEU A 125 3.60 -5.74 14.44
CA LEU A 125 2.34 -5.56 13.72
C LEU A 125 1.28 -4.82 14.55
N ASP A 126 1.25 -5.06 15.86
CA ASP A 126 0.28 -4.51 16.82
C ASP A 126 0.67 -3.12 17.36
N ALA A 127 1.73 -2.51 16.83
CA ALA A 127 2.11 -1.14 17.20
C ALA A 127 0.92 -0.18 17.03
N ALA A 128 0.77 0.75 17.96
CA ALA A 128 -0.29 1.76 17.89
C ALA A 128 -0.12 2.67 16.66
N TYR A 129 -1.21 3.08 16.03
CA TYR A 129 -1.14 4.03 14.93
C TYR A 129 -0.59 5.38 15.38
N ARG A 130 0.38 5.91 14.63
CA ARG A 130 0.96 7.24 14.79
C ARG A 130 1.16 7.88 13.41
N PRO A 131 0.06 8.27 12.73
CA PRO A 131 0.12 8.79 11.36
C PRO A 131 0.85 10.14 11.33
N ASP A 132 1.56 10.39 10.23
CA ASP A 132 2.37 11.58 10.01
C ASP A 132 1.69 12.69 9.19
N GLY A 133 0.45 12.47 8.75
CA GLY A 133 -0.35 13.40 7.99
C GLY A 133 -1.74 12.85 7.68
N PHE A 134 -2.54 13.61 6.92
CA PHE A 134 -3.88 13.18 6.51
C PHE A 134 -3.85 11.95 5.59
N TYR A 135 -2.81 11.84 4.74
CA TYR A 135 -2.60 10.61 3.97
C TYR A 135 -2.40 9.40 4.88
N GLY A 136 -1.48 9.47 5.85
CA GLY A 136 -1.26 8.41 6.83
C GLY A 136 -2.52 8.08 7.62
N LEU A 137 -3.25 9.10 8.08
CA LEU A 137 -4.54 8.93 8.77
C LEU A 137 -5.59 8.23 7.90
N SER A 138 -5.64 8.53 6.60
CA SER A 138 -6.55 7.83 5.67
C SER A 138 -6.25 6.32 5.57
N LYS A 139 -4.99 5.94 5.74
CA LYS A 139 -4.59 4.51 5.73
C LYS A 139 -5.01 3.81 7.03
N VAL A 140 -4.89 4.47 8.19
CA VAL A 140 -5.46 3.99 9.46
C VAL A 140 -6.96 3.75 9.32
N TRP A 141 -7.69 4.71 8.75
CA TRP A 141 -9.11 4.59 8.52
C TRP A 141 -9.43 3.39 7.60
N GLY A 142 -8.65 3.19 6.53
CA GLY A 142 -8.82 2.07 5.61
C GLY A 142 -8.59 0.70 6.26
N GLU A 143 -7.58 0.56 7.14
CA GLU A 143 -7.36 -0.67 7.91
C GLU A 143 -8.54 -0.95 8.86
N ALA A 144 -9.06 0.07 9.55
CA ALA A 144 -10.24 -0.07 10.41
C ALA A 144 -11.50 -0.44 9.61
N LEU A 145 -11.69 0.13 8.41
CA LEU A 145 -12.78 -0.22 7.51
C LEU A 145 -12.69 -1.68 7.06
N ALA A 146 -11.51 -2.13 6.64
CA ALA A 146 -11.27 -3.51 6.25
C ALA A 146 -11.62 -4.48 7.37
N ARG A 147 -11.20 -4.18 8.60
CA ARG A 147 -11.54 -4.97 9.78
C ARG A 147 -13.05 -5.01 10.04
N MET A 148 -13.75 -3.89 9.94
CA MET A 148 -15.19 -3.82 10.11
C MET A 148 -15.93 -4.69 9.08
N TYR A 149 -15.49 -4.69 7.81
CA TYR A 149 -16.14 -5.51 6.78
C TYR A 149 -15.86 -7.00 6.96
N TRP A 150 -14.71 -7.38 7.48
CA TRP A 150 -14.49 -8.76 7.92
C TRP A 150 -15.45 -9.15 9.05
N ASP A 151 -15.49 -8.38 10.13
CA ASP A 151 -16.28 -8.70 11.31
C ASP A 151 -17.80 -8.74 11.02
N LYS A 152 -18.28 -7.90 10.10
CA LYS A 152 -19.72 -7.78 9.80
C LYS A 152 -20.18 -8.60 8.60
N HIS A 153 -19.33 -8.82 7.63
CA HIS A 153 -19.71 -9.37 6.33
C HIS A 153 -18.87 -10.56 5.88
N GLY A 154 -17.82 -10.92 6.62
CA GLY A 154 -16.92 -12.02 6.28
C GLY A 154 -16.07 -11.76 5.03
N ILE A 155 -15.93 -10.51 4.60
CA ILE A 155 -15.03 -10.15 3.50
C ILE A 155 -13.61 -10.12 4.05
N GLU A 156 -12.79 -11.08 3.62
CA GLU A 156 -11.39 -11.15 4.07
C GLU A 156 -10.62 -9.86 3.73
N GLY A 157 -9.82 -9.38 4.65
CA GLY A 157 -9.06 -8.14 4.51
C GLY A 157 -7.56 -8.36 4.73
N ILE A 158 -6.72 -7.95 3.76
CA ILE A 158 -5.28 -7.87 3.97
C ILE A 158 -4.83 -6.44 3.72
N SER A 159 -4.36 -5.77 4.76
CA SER A 159 -3.83 -4.40 4.67
C SER A 159 -2.33 -4.43 4.45
N LEU A 160 -1.87 -4.02 3.27
CA LEU A 160 -0.45 -3.93 2.93
C LEU A 160 0.11 -2.60 3.42
N ARG A 161 0.86 -2.60 4.52
CA ARG A 161 1.59 -1.43 5.05
C ARG A 161 2.84 -1.20 4.21
N ILE A 162 2.63 -0.69 2.98
CA ILE A 162 3.68 -0.54 1.99
C ILE A 162 4.67 0.53 2.44
N GLY A 163 5.96 0.20 2.38
CA GLY A 163 7.04 1.13 2.59
C GLY A 163 7.30 2.00 1.36
N THR A 164 8.55 2.30 1.07
CA THR A 164 8.92 3.13 -0.09
C THR A 164 9.03 2.26 -1.35
N THR A 165 8.11 2.44 -2.30
CA THR A 165 8.18 1.78 -3.61
C THR A 165 8.12 2.81 -4.74
N MET A 166 9.20 2.97 -5.49
CA MET A 166 9.36 4.01 -6.51
C MET A 166 9.82 3.46 -7.86
N GLY A 167 9.95 2.15 -8.02
CA GLY A 167 10.42 1.49 -9.23
C GLY A 167 11.90 1.77 -9.58
N ARG A 168 12.63 2.27 -8.62
CA ARG A 168 14.05 2.58 -8.70
C ARG A 168 14.74 2.22 -7.38
N PRO A 169 16.07 2.13 -7.36
CA PRO A 169 16.85 1.93 -6.14
C PRO A 169 16.53 2.97 -5.06
N PRO A 170 16.82 2.68 -3.78
CA PRO A 170 16.72 3.65 -2.70
C PRO A 170 17.69 4.83 -2.93
N GLU A 171 17.31 6.03 -2.45
CA GLU A 171 18.04 7.28 -2.71
C GLU A 171 18.52 7.99 -1.44
N ASN A 172 18.14 7.52 -0.28
CA ASN A 172 18.49 8.13 1.00
C ASN A 172 18.48 7.09 2.13
N ASP A 173 19.09 7.43 3.28
CA ASP A 173 19.24 6.52 4.43
C ASP A 173 17.90 5.96 4.96
N ARG A 174 16.83 6.77 4.97
CA ARG A 174 15.51 6.29 5.38
C ARG A 174 15.04 5.15 4.49
N GLN A 175 15.26 5.25 3.19
CA GLN A 175 14.82 4.23 2.24
C GLN A 175 15.60 2.92 2.40
N LEU A 176 16.81 2.94 2.96
CA LEU A 176 17.52 1.71 3.32
C LEU A 176 16.75 0.84 4.32
N SER A 177 15.84 1.45 5.08
CA SER A 177 15.00 0.74 6.05
C SER A 177 13.59 0.44 5.54
N THR A 178 13.08 1.22 4.58
CA THR A 178 11.67 1.20 4.18
C THR A 178 11.45 0.76 2.74
N TRP A 179 12.49 0.51 1.97
CA TRP A 179 12.41 0.20 0.54
C TRP A 179 11.66 -1.11 0.27
N MET A 180 10.89 -1.09 -0.82
CA MET A 180 10.17 -2.22 -1.36
C MET A 180 10.51 -2.38 -2.83
N GLY A 181 11.26 -3.40 -3.16
CA GLY A 181 11.60 -3.75 -4.54
C GLY A 181 10.40 -4.30 -5.31
N GLN A 182 10.43 -4.20 -6.62
CA GLN A 182 9.28 -4.57 -7.46
C GLN A 182 8.97 -6.06 -7.44
N ASP A 183 9.99 -6.92 -7.43
CA ASP A 183 9.80 -8.38 -7.42
C ASP A 183 9.23 -8.85 -6.09
N ASP A 184 9.71 -8.26 -4.98
CA ASP A 184 9.19 -8.55 -3.65
C ASP A 184 7.74 -8.05 -3.49
N LEU A 185 7.41 -6.86 -4.02
CA LEU A 185 6.04 -6.34 -4.06
C LEU A 185 5.11 -7.30 -4.80
N LEU A 186 5.54 -7.76 -5.97
CA LEU A 186 4.76 -8.68 -6.79
C LEU A 186 4.60 -10.04 -6.10
N GLN A 187 5.65 -10.55 -5.44
CA GLN A 187 5.57 -11.76 -4.64
C GLN A 187 4.57 -11.59 -3.49
N LEU A 188 4.66 -10.48 -2.73
CA LEU A 188 3.76 -10.22 -1.60
C LEU A 188 2.30 -10.20 -2.05
N VAL A 189 1.96 -9.46 -3.11
CA VAL A 189 0.59 -9.39 -3.62
C VAL A 189 0.11 -10.75 -4.11
N GLN A 190 0.94 -11.50 -4.81
CA GLN A 190 0.62 -12.87 -5.21
C GLN A 190 0.29 -13.74 -4.00
N ARG A 191 1.13 -13.73 -2.95
CA ARG A 191 0.86 -14.50 -1.72
C ARG A 191 -0.44 -14.08 -1.05
N CYS A 192 -0.74 -12.77 -1.04
CA CYS A 192 -2.01 -12.27 -0.51
C CYS A 192 -3.23 -12.74 -1.33
N ILE A 193 -3.11 -12.90 -2.64
CA ILE A 193 -4.19 -13.44 -3.48
C ILE A 193 -4.40 -14.93 -3.21
N GLU A 194 -3.32 -15.71 -3.08
CA GLU A 194 -3.31 -17.17 -3.02
C GLU A 194 -3.53 -17.73 -1.60
N ALA A 195 -3.20 -16.96 -0.56
CA ALA A 195 -3.27 -17.42 0.82
C ALA A 195 -4.67 -17.94 1.18
N PRO A 196 -4.80 -19.12 1.81
CA PRO A 196 -6.09 -19.65 2.26
C PRO A 196 -6.54 -18.96 3.55
N ASP A 197 -7.86 -18.82 3.74
CA ASP A 197 -8.54 -18.52 5.02
C ASP A 197 -7.88 -17.47 5.92
N ILE A 198 -7.55 -16.31 5.36
CA ILE A 198 -6.77 -15.27 6.06
C ILE A 198 -7.61 -14.52 7.12
N GLY A 199 -8.93 -14.39 6.91
CA GLY A 199 -9.75 -13.52 7.72
C GLY A 199 -9.33 -12.05 7.55
N TYR A 200 -8.89 -11.40 8.64
CA TYR A 200 -8.32 -10.05 8.58
C TYR A 200 -6.91 -10.02 9.16
N THR A 201 -5.99 -9.46 8.40
CA THR A 201 -4.63 -9.19 8.87
C THR A 201 -4.02 -7.94 8.20
N ALA A 202 -2.92 -7.45 8.74
CA ALA A 202 -2.04 -6.50 8.08
C ALA A 202 -0.66 -7.14 7.90
N VAL A 203 0.08 -6.70 6.88
CA VAL A 203 1.45 -7.15 6.63
C VAL A 203 2.34 -5.96 6.25
N TRP A 204 3.57 -5.96 6.70
CA TRP A 204 4.54 -4.96 6.29
C TRP A 204 5.06 -5.27 4.88
N GLY A 205 4.88 -4.30 3.98
CA GLY A 205 5.31 -4.37 2.59
C GLY A 205 6.66 -3.68 2.41
N ILE A 206 7.74 -4.36 2.77
CA ILE A 206 9.12 -3.95 2.53
C ILE A 206 9.94 -5.15 2.04
N SER A 207 11.06 -4.90 1.39
CA SER A 207 12.05 -5.92 1.05
C SER A 207 12.83 -6.42 2.28
N ALA A 208 13.71 -7.42 2.13
CA ALA A 208 14.54 -7.98 3.19
C ALA A 208 15.65 -7.00 3.63
N ASN A 209 15.29 -5.76 3.90
CA ASN A 209 16.23 -4.70 4.21
C ASN A 209 16.98 -4.97 5.52
N THR A 210 18.30 -4.94 5.48
CA THR A 210 19.16 -5.11 6.67
C THR A 210 18.81 -4.12 7.78
N ARG A 211 18.42 -2.90 7.41
CA ARG A 211 18.07 -1.79 8.33
C ARG A 211 16.57 -1.64 8.58
N ALA A 212 15.78 -2.71 8.35
CA ALA A 212 14.32 -2.64 8.46
C ALA A 212 13.81 -2.17 9.82
N TYR A 213 12.83 -1.26 9.80
CA TYR A 213 12.10 -0.83 10.99
C TYR A 213 10.96 -1.79 11.38
N TYR A 214 10.55 -2.68 10.47
CA TYR A 214 9.30 -3.41 10.55
C TYR A 214 9.52 -4.92 10.64
N ASP A 215 8.68 -5.58 11.46
CA ASP A 215 8.69 -7.03 11.58
C ASP A 215 7.91 -7.68 10.42
N LEU A 216 8.53 -8.67 9.74
CA LEU A 216 7.95 -9.37 8.59
C LEU A 216 7.25 -10.69 8.94
N SER A 217 7.11 -11.03 10.22
CA SER A 217 6.59 -12.35 10.64
C SER A 217 5.21 -12.68 10.07
N GLU A 218 4.27 -11.72 10.02
CA GLU A 218 2.95 -11.95 9.43
C GLU A 218 3.00 -12.16 7.91
N GLY A 219 3.90 -11.45 7.22
CA GLY A 219 4.17 -11.70 5.81
C GLY A 219 4.72 -13.10 5.59
N ASN A 220 5.66 -13.53 6.42
CA ASN A 220 6.22 -14.87 6.38
C ASN A 220 5.15 -15.95 6.60
N ALA A 221 4.17 -15.71 7.49
CA ALA A 221 3.08 -16.64 7.74
C ALA A 221 2.20 -16.93 6.51
N ILE A 222 2.09 -15.97 5.59
CA ILE A 222 1.39 -16.16 4.30
C ILE A 222 2.33 -16.56 3.15
N GLY A 223 3.59 -16.90 3.46
CA GLY A 223 4.59 -17.32 2.48
C GLY A 223 5.29 -16.18 1.75
N TYR A 224 5.23 -14.94 2.26
CA TYR A 224 6.06 -13.85 1.77
C TYR A 224 7.50 -14.04 2.23
N ALA A 225 8.42 -14.14 1.28
CA ALA A 225 9.84 -14.32 1.52
C ALA A 225 10.63 -13.35 0.62
N PRO A 226 10.74 -12.07 1.02
CA PRO A 226 11.46 -11.08 0.22
C PRO A 226 12.93 -11.44 0.08
N THR A 227 13.50 -11.10 -1.07
CA THR A 227 14.89 -11.43 -1.42
C THR A 227 15.74 -10.21 -1.75
N GLN A 228 15.12 -9.09 -2.11
CA GLN A 228 15.82 -7.85 -2.43
C GLN A 228 16.19 -7.10 -1.15
N ASN A 229 17.31 -6.38 -1.17
CA ASN A 229 17.83 -5.67 0.00
C ASN A 229 18.33 -4.28 -0.39
N ALA A 230 17.82 -3.25 0.25
CA ALA A 230 18.27 -1.87 0.02
C ALA A 230 19.76 -1.64 0.40
N GLU A 231 20.35 -2.49 1.22
CA GLU A 231 21.77 -2.39 1.62
C GLU A 231 22.73 -2.45 0.43
N ASP A 232 22.32 -3.07 -0.70
CA ASP A 232 23.10 -3.14 -1.93
C ASP A 232 23.47 -1.74 -2.48
N TRP A 233 22.70 -0.70 -2.12
CA TRP A 233 22.92 0.70 -2.52
C TRP A 233 23.47 1.59 -1.40
N ALA A 234 23.74 1.05 -0.20
CA ALA A 234 24.12 1.85 0.97
C ALA A 234 25.39 2.69 0.72
N VAL A 235 26.39 2.12 0.06
CA VAL A 235 27.66 2.80 -0.23
C VAL A 235 27.43 4.02 -1.14
N GLU A 236 26.62 3.86 -2.19
CA GLU A 236 26.31 4.95 -3.14
C GLU A 236 25.53 6.08 -2.44
N ILE A 237 24.54 5.72 -1.62
CA ILE A 237 23.73 6.68 -0.88
C ILE A 237 24.58 7.50 0.09
N GLN A 238 25.45 6.84 0.85
CA GLN A 238 26.34 7.50 1.81
C GLN A 238 27.40 8.39 1.13
N ALA A 239 27.85 8.01 -0.06
CA ALA A 239 28.81 8.80 -0.83
C ALA A 239 28.19 10.11 -1.41
N GLN A 240 26.87 10.15 -1.62
CA GLN A 240 26.19 11.32 -2.19
C GLN A 240 26.14 12.52 -1.23
N ALA A 241 26.49 12.34 0.05
CA ALA A 241 26.52 13.38 1.08
C ALA A 241 25.30 14.32 1.06
N ASN A 242 24.12 13.80 0.81
CA ASN A 242 22.86 14.53 0.79
C ASN A 242 22.01 14.16 2.04
N PRO A 243 22.40 14.64 3.23
CA PRO A 243 21.70 14.30 4.45
C PRO A 243 20.29 14.87 4.40
N LEU A 244 19.31 14.08 4.83
CA LEU A 244 17.97 14.58 5.09
C LEU A 244 18.03 15.71 6.13
N GLU A 245 17.09 16.65 6.05
CA GLU A 245 16.94 17.67 7.10
C GLU A 245 16.79 17.02 8.49
N PRO A 246 17.28 17.66 9.57
CA PRO A 246 17.28 17.06 10.90
C PRO A 246 15.92 16.53 11.38
N LEU A 247 14.82 17.23 11.04
CA LEU A 247 13.47 16.78 11.37
C LEU A 247 13.14 15.44 10.67
N LEU A 248 13.53 15.31 9.40
CA LEU A 248 13.22 14.13 8.58
C LEU A 248 14.05 12.90 9.00
N GLN A 249 15.17 13.13 9.71
CA GLN A 249 15.99 12.05 10.26
C GLN A 249 15.47 11.51 11.59
N GLN A 250 14.51 12.22 12.24
CA GLN A 250 14.01 11.83 13.56
C GLN A 250 12.87 10.82 13.48
N PHE A 251 12.09 10.84 12.38
CA PHE A 251 10.87 10.06 12.25
C PHE A 251 10.87 9.13 11.04
N GLN A 252 10.21 7.99 11.19
CA GLN A 252 10.10 6.99 10.12
C GLN A 252 9.33 7.48 8.89
N GLY A 253 8.44 8.45 9.04
CA GLY A 253 7.67 9.08 7.95
C GLY A 253 8.50 9.93 6.98
N GLY A 254 9.68 10.40 7.41
CA GLY A 254 10.55 11.22 6.57
C GLY A 254 9.87 12.51 6.08
N ALA A 255 9.87 12.77 4.77
CA ALA A 255 9.38 14.03 4.20
C ALA A 255 7.90 14.34 4.50
N PHE A 256 7.07 13.35 4.78
CA PHE A 256 5.65 13.56 5.11
C PHE A 256 5.47 14.25 6.47
N VAL A 257 6.37 14.01 7.43
CA VAL A 257 6.34 14.64 8.75
C VAL A 257 6.43 16.18 8.68
N ARG A 258 7.00 16.73 7.61
CA ARG A 258 7.16 18.19 7.45
C ARG A 258 5.83 18.94 7.34
N HIS A 259 4.80 18.31 6.78
CA HIS A 259 3.52 18.95 6.54
C HIS A 259 2.85 19.34 7.86
N GLU A 260 2.66 20.66 8.08
CA GLU A 260 2.01 21.23 9.26
C GLU A 260 2.64 20.83 10.61
N TYR A 261 3.92 20.41 10.63
CA TYR A 261 4.61 20.03 11.86
C TYR A 261 4.84 21.25 12.75
N THR A 262 4.33 21.18 13.99
CA THR A 262 4.59 22.19 15.03
C THR A 262 5.64 21.64 15.98
N PRO A 263 6.88 22.18 15.96
CA PRO A 263 7.95 21.72 16.86
C PRO A 263 7.59 21.99 18.33
N THR A 264 8.17 21.19 19.23
CA THR A 264 8.16 21.50 20.67
C THR A 264 9.06 22.70 20.95
N ALA A 265 8.89 23.37 22.10
CA ALA A 265 9.68 24.55 22.45
C ALA A 265 11.19 24.27 22.51
N ASP A 266 11.59 23.03 22.79
CA ASP A 266 12.98 22.55 22.81
C ASP A 266 13.41 21.85 21.49
N GLY A 267 12.53 21.85 20.48
CA GLY A 267 12.80 21.24 19.17
C GLY A 267 12.82 19.70 19.16
N LYS A 268 12.43 19.04 20.24
CA LYS A 268 12.40 17.58 20.32
C LYS A 268 11.08 17.00 19.81
N PRO A 269 11.07 15.73 19.39
CA PRO A 269 9.83 15.00 19.11
C PRO A 269 8.96 14.89 20.37
N ARG A 270 7.63 14.90 20.16
CA ARG A 270 6.66 14.62 21.24
C ARG A 270 6.50 13.14 21.48
#